data_54ca526dbacff6755a43f2d279a0b732
#
_entry.id   54ca526dbacff6755a43f2d279a0b732
#
_cell.length_a   1.000
_cell.length_b   1.000
_cell.length_c   1.000
_cell.angle_alpha   90.00
_cell.angle_beta   90.00
_cell.angle_gamma   90.00
#
_symmetry.space_group_name_H-M   'P 1'
#
loop_
_entity.id
_entity.type
_entity.pdbx_description
1 polymer ?
#
loop_
_entity_poly.entity_id
_entity_poly.type
_entity_poly.pdbx_seq_one_letter_code
_entity_poly.pdbx_strand_id
1 'polypeptide(L)'
;MTSDRHAPLQHSHGRAYEQMLDKVRYEGAYPTREKAEEAVRLVLAGLGRQLTGDERVDLAARLPLEAARVLTVQIPDVQPLTGWAFVKDLAARSGASLATTRWDTGSVFSAVTAYAGPDLTTRILHQLPSGYPLLFGRPELTPAA
;
A
#
# COMPACT_ATOMS: atom_id res chain seq x y z
N MET A 1 -37.18 -5.15 7.08
CA MET A 1 -36.80 -3.93 6.42
C MET A 1 -35.49 -3.36 6.88
N THR A 2 -35.32 -3.18 8.16
CA THR A 2 -34.07 -2.63 8.68
C THR A 2 -32.91 -3.58 8.52
N SER A 3 -33.15 -4.89 8.48
CA SER A 3 -32.09 -5.87 8.35
C SER A 3 -31.37 -5.75 7.00
N ASP A 4 -32.08 -5.29 5.99
CA ASP A 4 -31.47 -5.16 4.67
C ASP A 4 -30.31 -4.19 4.65
N ARG A 5 -30.34 -3.21 5.53
CA ARG A 5 -29.28 -2.21 5.56
C ARG A 5 -28.01 -2.72 6.18
N HIS A 6 -28.12 -3.77 7.01
CA HIS A 6 -26.93 -4.30 7.68
C HIS A 6 -26.02 -5.06 6.71
N ALA A 7 -26.61 -5.93 5.88
CA ALA A 7 -25.80 -6.71 4.96
C ALA A 7 -25.04 -5.83 3.97
N PRO A 8 -25.68 -4.87 3.29
CA PRO A 8 -24.93 -3.98 2.41
C PRO A 8 -23.88 -3.17 3.14
N LEU A 9 -24.20 -2.70 4.36
CA LEU A 9 -23.24 -1.88 5.10
C LEU A 9 -22.01 -2.66 5.52
N GLN A 10 -22.19 -3.93 5.89
CA GLN A 10 -21.07 -4.77 6.32
C GLN A 10 -20.11 -5.07 5.19
N HIS A 11 -20.61 -5.13 3.98
CA HIS A 11 -19.81 -5.44 2.80
C HIS A 11 -19.61 -4.21 1.93
N SER A 12 -20.01 -3.06 2.45
CA SER A 12 -20.08 -1.85 1.66
C SER A 12 -18.75 -1.14 1.70
N HIS A 13 -17.99 -1.32 0.66
CA HIS A 13 -16.87 -0.44 0.37
C HIS A 13 -17.31 0.52 -0.72
N GLY A 14 -16.73 1.71 -0.75
CA GLY A 14 -16.97 2.61 -1.84
C GLY A 14 -16.53 2.00 -3.16
N ARG A 15 -17.15 2.48 -4.24
CA ARG A 15 -16.82 1.98 -5.57
C ARG A 15 -15.33 2.15 -5.91
N ALA A 16 -14.76 3.28 -5.52
CA ALA A 16 -13.36 3.54 -5.81
C ALA A 16 -12.46 2.53 -5.12
N TYR A 17 -12.78 2.18 -3.87
CA TYR A 17 -12.01 1.18 -3.16
C TYR A 17 -12.15 -0.20 -3.79
N GLU A 18 -13.35 -0.56 -4.19
CA GLU A 18 -13.56 -1.85 -4.87
C GLU A 18 -12.76 -1.92 -6.16
N GLN A 19 -12.69 -0.81 -6.91
CA GLN A 19 -11.88 -0.76 -8.12
C GLN A 19 -10.40 -0.93 -7.81
N MET A 20 -9.94 -0.35 -6.72
CA MET A 20 -8.55 -0.53 -6.28
C MET A 20 -8.27 -1.99 -5.94
N LEU A 21 -9.20 -2.62 -5.20
CA LEU A 21 -9.03 -4.03 -4.83
C LEU A 21 -9.01 -4.91 -6.07
N ASP A 22 -9.85 -4.62 -7.06
CA ASP A 22 -9.86 -5.38 -8.30
C ASP A 22 -8.55 -5.21 -9.06
N LYS A 23 -8.00 -4.00 -9.06
CA LYS A 23 -6.71 -3.73 -9.69
C LYS A 23 -5.60 -4.53 -9.00
N VAL A 24 -5.56 -4.51 -7.68
CA VAL A 24 -4.57 -5.27 -6.91
C VAL A 24 -4.75 -6.77 -7.14
N ARG A 25 -6.00 -7.22 -7.16
CA ARG A 25 -6.29 -8.63 -7.42
C ARG A 25 -5.73 -9.06 -8.76
N TYR A 26 -5.91 -8.24 -9.77
CA TYR A 26 -5.40 -8.54 -11.11
C TYR A 26 -3.87 -8.54 -11.12
N GLU A 27 -3.25 -7.49 -10.56
CA GLU A 27 -1.80 -7.35 -10.56
C GLU A 27 -1.11 -8.49 -9.82
N GLY A 28 -1.68 -8.88 -8.69
CA GLY A 28 -1.08 -9.91 -7.85
C GLY A 28 -1.63 -11.31 -8.12
N ALA A 29 -2.56 -11.44 -9.07
CA ALA A 29 -3.20 -12.73 -9.39
C ALA A 29 -3.81 -13.37 -8.14
N TYR A 30 -4.45 -12.57 -7.29
CA TYR A 30 -5.08 -13.11 -6.09
C TYR A 30 -6.38 -13.82 -6.46
N PRO A 31 -6.70 -14.91 -5.76
CA PRO A 31 -7.90 -15.69 -6.10
C PRO A 31 -9.20 -14.96 -5.79
N THR A 32 -9.19 -14.07 -4.79
CA THR A 32 -10.40 -13.35 -4.39
C THR A 32 -10.07 -11.90 -4.08
N ARG A 33 -11.12 -11.06 -4.08
CA ARG A 33 -10.99 -9.66 -3.68
C ARG A 33 -10.57 -9.56 -2.22
N GLU A 34 -11.04 -10.47 -1.37
CA GLU A 34 -10.69 -10.50 0.05
C GLU A 34 -9.19 -10.71 0.24
N LYS A 35 -8.60 -11.58 -0.55
CA LYS A 35 -7.14 -11.80 -0.47
C LYS A 35 -6.39 -10.55 -0.94
N ALA A 36 -6.87 -9.88 -1.96
CA ALA A 36 -6.29 -8.63 -2.39
C ALA A 36 -6.38 -7.58 -1.28
N GLU A 37 -7.52 -7.54 -0.57
CA GLU A 37 -7.69 -6.57 0.51
C GLU A 37 -6.74 -6.84 1.67
N GLU A 38 -6.48 -8.10 1.99
CA GLU A 38 -5.50 -8.44 3.02
C GLU A 38 -4.13 -7.83 2.66
N ALA A 39 -3.72 -7.98 1.41
CA ALA A 39 -2.46 -7.41 0.96
C ALA A 39 -2.46 -5.88 1.02
N VAL A 40 -3.55 -5.25 0.57
CA VAL A 40 -3.68 -3.81 0.60
C VAL A 40 -3.54 -3.28 2.03
N ARG A 41 -4.25 -3.88 2.98
CA ARG A 41 -4.21 -3.43 4.36
C ARG A 41 -2.83 -3.61 4.99
N LEU A 42 -2.20 -4.75 4.75
CA LEU A 42 -0.87 -5.03 5.28
C LEU A 42 0.15 -4.01 4.78
N VAL A 43 0.17 -3.82 3.46
CA VAL A 43 1.22 -3.00 2.84
C VAL A 43 0.97 -1.51 3.08
N LEU A 44 -0.27 -1.04 2.98
CA LEU A 44 -0.57 0.36 3.24
C LEU A 44 -0.36 0.73 4.71
N ALA A 45 -0.66 -0.16 5.63
CA ALA A 45 -0.36 0.10 7.03
C ALA A 45 1.16 0.24 7.23
N GLY A 46 1.93 -0.62 6.58
CA GLY A 46 3.38 -0.52 6.61
C GLY A 46 3.88 0.80 6.05
N LEU A 47 3.35 1.20 4.90
CA LEU A 47 3.74 2.46 4.29
C LEU A 47 3.35 3.64 5.20
N GLY A 48 2.20 3.56 5.85
CA GLY A 48 1.76 4.60 6.80
C GLY A 48 2.70 4.77 7.98
N ARG A 49 3.44 3.73 8.34
CA ARG A 49 4.44 3.82 9.40
C ARG A 49 5.78 4.40 8.91
N GLN A 50 5.96 4.53 7.61
CA GLN A 50 7.22 5.02 7.04
C GLN A 50 7.12 6.39 6.42
N LEU A 51 5.95 6.74 5.89
CA LEU A 51 5.78 7.95 5.12
C LEU A 51 5.30 9.10 5.99
N THR A 52 5.88 10.28 5.81
CA THR A 52 5.55 11.45 6.63
C THR A 52 5.36 12.69 5.75
N GLY A 53 4.87 13.76 6.35
CA GLY A 53 4.84 15.08 5.73
C GLY A 53 3.89 15.20 4.56
N ASP A 54 4.26 16.08 3.64
CA ASP A 54 3.38 16.42 2.52
C ASP A 54 3.10 15.21 1.63
N GLU A 55 4.08 14.33 1.43
CA GLU A 55 3.88 13.16 0.60
C GLU A 55 2.83 12.24 1.18
N ARG A 56 2.80 12.11 2.51
CA ARG A 56 1.77 11.32 3.19
C ARG A 56 0.38 11.93 2.96
N VAL A 57 0.27 13.24 3.11
CA VAL A 57 -0.99 13.95 2.92
C VAL A 57 -1.46 13.85 1.47
N ASP A 58 -0.54 14.08 0.55
CA ASP A 58 -0.86 14.06 -0.88
C ASP A 58 -1.29 12.68 -1.33
N LEU A 59 -0.61 11.64 -0.85
CA LEU A 59 -0.99 10.28 -1.21
C LEU A 59 -2.37 9.94 -0.64
N ALA A 60 -2.63 10.29 0.61
CA ALA A 60 -3.93 10.03 1.22
C ALA A 60 -5.05 10.69 0.42
N ALA A 61 -4.81 11.89 -0.10
CA ALA A 61 -5.80 12.61 -0.88
C ALA A 61 -6.13 11.95 -2.22
N ARG A 62 -5.24 11.13 -2.73
CA ARG A 62 -5.42 10.48 -4.03
C ARG A 62 -5.93 9.05 -3.95
N LEU A 63 -5.83 8.43 -2.78
CA LEU A 63 -6.29 7.06 -2.58
C LEU A 63 -7.79 7.03 -2.31
N PRO A 64 -8.47 5.93 -2.63
CA PRO A 64 -9.84 5.74 -2.14
C PRO A 64 -9.87 5.89 -0.62
N LEU A 65 -10.99 6.37 -0.10
CA LEU A 65 -11.09 6.74 1.31
C LEU A 65 -10.69 5.62 2.26
N GLU A 66 -11.15 4.41 2.00
CA GLU A 66 -10.84 3.27 2.88
C GLU A 66 -9.34 3.00 2.90
N ALA A 67 -8.71 3.07 1.74
CA ALA A 67 -7.25 2.88 1.64
C ALA A 67 -6.51 4.02 2.34
N ALA A 68 -6.97 5.25 2.14
CA ALA A 68 -6.37 6.40 2.79
C ALA A 68 -6.42 6.27 4.32
N ARG A 69 -7.51 5.72 4.84
CA ARG A 69 -7.65 5.51 6.28
C ARG A 69 -6.67 4.48 6.81
N VAL A 70 -6.45 3.40 6.07
CA VAL A 70 -5.45 2.39 6.47
C VAL A 70 -4.07 3.04 6.57
N LEU A 71 -3.75 3.91 5.61
CA LEU A 71 -2.48 4.62 5.61
C LEU A 71 -2.37 5.58 6.80
N THR A 72 -3.38 6.42 6.98
CA THR A 72 -3.27 7.58 7.87
C THR A 72 -3.54 7.26 9.33
N VAL A 73 -4.16 6.13 9.64
CA VAL A 73 -4.37 5.73 11.01
C VAL A 73 -3.08 5.27 11.68
N GLN A 74 -2.06 4.94 10.89
CA GLN A 74 -0.78 4.51 11.42
C GLN A 74 0.02 5.69 11.95
N ILE A 75 0.79 5.44 13.00
CA ILE A 75 1.71 6.43 13.53
C ILE A 75 3.08 6.17 12.92
N PRO A 76 3.71 7.18 12.31
CA PRO A 76 5.02 6.97 11.71
C PRO A 76 6.04 6.49 12.74
N ASP A 77 6.85 5.51 12.33
CA ASP A 77 7.91 4.97 13.18
C ASP A 77 9.05 5.98 13.34
N VAL A 78 9.72 5.89 14.47
CA VAL A 78 10.89 6.72 14.75
C VAL A 78 12.05 6.29 13.86
N GLN A 79 12.16 4.99 13.61
CA GLN A 79 13.26 4.42 12.83
C GLN A 79 12.80 4.13 11.40
N PRO A 80 13.41 4.76 10.41
CA PRO A 80 13.07 4.42 9.02
C PRO A 80 13.62 3.05 8.67
N LEU A 81 12.84 2.29 7.89
CA LEU A 81 13.24 0.97 7.41
C LEU A 81 13.64 1.06 5.95
N THR A 82 14.72 0.34 5.57
CA THR A 82 15.03 0.16 4.15
C THR A 82 13.95 -0.69 3.50
N GLY A 83 13.94 -0.72 2.17
CA GLY A 83 12.97 -1.56 1.46
C GLY A 83 13.05 -3.03 1.89
N TRP A 84 14.26 -3.56 2.08
CA TRP A 84 14.45 -4.93 2.55
C TRP A 84 13.87 -5.13 3.95
N ALA A 85 14.20 -4.23 4.87
CA ALA A 85 13.70 -4.31 6.24
C ALA A 85 12.18 -4.14 6.29
N PHE A 86 11.63 -3.34 5.40
CA PHE A 86 10.19 -3.14 5.26
C PHE A 86 9.49 -4.48 4.96
N VAL A 87 9.99 -5.19 3.96
CA VAL A 87 9.39 -6.48 3.58
C VAL A 87 9.55 -7.49 4.73
N LYS A 88 10.72 -7.51 5.37
CA LYS A 88 10.95 -8.41 6.51
C LYS A 88 9.98 -8.11 7.67
N ASP A 89 9.76 -6.84 7.95
CA ASP A 89 8.85 -6.44 9.02
C ASP A 89 7.42 -6.89 8.72
N LEU A 90 6.97 -6.68 7.47
CA LEU A 90 5.63 -7.11 7.08
C LEU A 90 5.49 -8.62 7.13
N ALA A 91 6.52 -9.36 6.72
CA ALA A 91 6.51 -10.82 6.79
C ALA A 91 6.36 -11.28 8.23
N ALA A 92 7.10 -10.66 9.15
CA ALA A 92 7.00 -11.01 10.56
C ALA A 92 5.61 -10.73 11.12
N ARG A 93 5.01 -9.60 10.75
CA ARG A 93 3.69 -9.22 11.23
C ARG A 93 2.60 -10.13 10.71
N SER A 94 2.71 -10.58 9.46
CA SER A 94 1.66 -11.38 8.82
C SER A 94 1.85 -12.87 9.00
N GLY A 95 3.06 -13.30 9.36
CA GLY A 95 3.38 -14.73 9.41
C GLY A 95 3.61 -15.35 8.05
N ALA A 96 3.63 -14.57 6.98
CA ALA A 96 3.83 -15.06 5.64
C ALA A 96 5.33 -15.16 5.33
N SER A 97 5.67 -15.88 4.27
CA SER A 97 7.06 -15.98 3.81
C SER A 97 7.54 -14.65 3.24
N LEU A 98 8.86 -14.49 3.17
CA LEU A 98 9.44 -13.30 2.54
C LEU A 98 9.02 -13.20 1.07
N ALA A 99 8.97 -14.31 0.37
CA ALA A 99 8.59 -14.30 -1.04
C ALA A 99 7.14 -13.84 -1.24
N THR A 100 6.22 -14.38 -0.43
CA THR A 100 4.82 -13.97 -0.51
C THR A 100 4.68 -12.48 -0.15
N THR A 101 5.35 -12.05 0.89
CA THR A 101 5.27 -10.65 1.34
C THR A 101 5.86 -9.71 0.30
N ARG A 102 6.97 -10.10 -0.33
CA ARG A 102 7.57 -9.33 -1.41
C ARG A 102 6.59 -9.18 -2.59
N TRP A 103 5.91 -10.26 -2.92
CA TRP A 103 4.89 -10.26 -3.98
C TRP A 103 3.75 -9.32 -3.63
N ASP A 104 3.23 -9.42 -2.41
CA ASP A 104 2.15 -8.56 -1.95
C ASP A 104 2.55 -7.09 -1.99
N THR A 105 3.76 -6.80 -1.54
CA THR A 105 4.29 -5.43 -1.52
C THR A 105 4.34 -4.86 -2.93
N GLY A 106 4.87 -5.61 -3.88
CA GLY A 106 4.97 -5.16 -5.26
C GLY A 106 3.60 -4.94 -5.90
N SER A 107 2.66 -5.85 -5.63
CA SER A 107 1.31 -5.74 -6.19
C SER A 107 0.58 -4.50 -5.69
N VAL A 108 0.67 -4.23 -4.39
CA VAL A 108 0.01 -3.06 -3.80
C VAL A 108 0.70 -1.78 -4.25
N PHE A 109 2.04 -1.75 -4.27
CA PHE A 109 2.75 -0.54 -4.69
C PHE A 109 2.52 -0.22 -6.17
N SER A 110 2.29 -1.24 -7.00
CA SER A 110 1.91 -1.01 -8.39
C SER A 110 0.60 -0.21 -8.46
N ALA A 111 -0.38 -0.59 -7.66
CA ALA A 111 -1.64 0.14 -7.61
C ALA A 111 -1.45 1.54 -7.02
N VAL A 112 -0.66 1.65 -5.96
CA VAL A 112 -0.38 2.96 -5.34
C VAL A 112 0.24 3.91 -6.36
N THR A 113 1.18 3.43 -7.15
CA THR A 113 1.80 4.24 -8.21
C THR A 113 0.77 4.78 -9.19
N ALA A 114 -0.22 3.96 -9.55
CA ALA A 114 -1.27 4.40 -10.46
C ALA A 114 -2.12 5.53 -9.87
N TYR A 115 -2.41 5.49 -8.58
CA TYR A 115 -3.16 6.56 -7.91
C TYR A 115 -2.31 7.79 -7.66
N ALA A 116 -1.05 7.61 -7.29
CA ALA A 116 -0.15 8.71 -6.96
C ALA A 116 0.29 9.49 -8.20
N GLY A 117 0.51 8.78 -9.30
CA GLY A 117 1.10 9.37 -10.49
C GLY A 117 2.62 9.49 -10.36
N PRO A 118 3.31 9.76 -11.49
CA PRO A 118 4.77 9.71 -11.50
C PRO A 118 5.44 10.76 -10.62
N ASP A 119 4.92 11.97 -10.56
CA ASP A 119 5.57 13.04 -9.79
C ASP A 119 5.51 12.76 -8.30
N LEU A 120 4.33 12.41 -7.79
CA LEU A 120 4.19 12.11 -6.36
C LEU A 120 4.97 10.85 -6.01
N THR A 121 4.94 9.83 -6.86
CA THR A 121 5.72 8.62 -6.62
C THR A 121 7.21 8.95 -6.49
N THR A 122 7.73 9.80 -7.34
CA THR A 122 9.14 10.23 -7.26
C THR A 122 9.41 10.92 -5.92
N ARG A 123 8.52 11.82 -5.49
CA ARG A 123 8.68 12.52 -4.21
C ARG A 123 8.66 11.54 -3.04
N ILE A 124 7.75 10.56 -3.08
CA ILE A 124 7.68 9.52 -2.06
C ILE A 124 8.99 8.75 -1.99
N LEU A 125 9.52 8.33 -3.15
CA LEU A 125 10.76 7.56 -3.19
C LEU A 125 11.95 8.36 -2.71
N HIS A 126 11.96 9.67 -2.91
CA HIS A 126 13.04 10.52 -2.41
C HIS A 126 13.00 10.64 -0.88
N GLN A 127 11.83 10.49 -0.27
CA GLN A 127 11.70 10.53 1.17
C GLN A 127 12.13 9.21 1.82
N LEU A 128 11.85 8.10 1.16
CA LEU A 128 12.05 6.77 1.74
C LEU A 128 13.52 6.33 1.61
N PRO A 129 13.99 5.49 2.54
CA PRO A 129 15.35 4.93 2.42
C PRO A 129 15.53 4.08 1.18
N SER A 130 16.73 3.55 0.97
CA SER A 130 17.05 2.74 -0.20
C SER A 130 16.21 1.46 -0.26
N GLY A 131 16.07 0.92 -1.47
CA GLY A 131 15.38 -0.34 -1.73
C GLY A 131 13.94 -0.19 -2.14
N TYR A 132 13.31 0.95 -1.84
CA TYR A 132 11.90 1.14 -2.22
C TYR A 132 11.65 1.28 -3.72
N PRO A 133 12.54 1.91 -4.50
CA PRO A 133 12.26 2.01 -5.94
C PRO A 133 11.97 0.67 -6.59
N LEU A 134 12.72 -0.37 -6.25
CA LEU A 134 12.48 -1.71 -6.80
C LEU A 134 11.11 -2.24 -6.38
N LEU A 135 10.68 -1.96 -5.16
CA LEU A 135 9.36 -2.38 -4.68
C LEU A 135 8.24 -1.67 -5.43
N PHE A 136 8.50 -0.46 -5.90
CA PHE A 136 7.55 0.31 -6.70
C PHE A 136 7.67 0.03 -8.19
N GLY A 137 8.51 -0.93 -8.57
CA GLY A 137 8.68 -1.30 -9.96
C GLY A 137 9.58 -0.38 -10.76
N ARG A 138 10.44 0.38 -10.10
CA ARG A 138 11.38 1.29 -10.74
C ARG A 138 12.80 0.81 -10.50
N PRO A 139 13.74 1.18 -11.39
CA PRO A 139 15.15 0.95 -11.10
C PRO A 139 15.56 1.69 -9.85
N GLU A 140 16.58 1.14 -9.15
CA GLU A 140 17.10 1.81 -7.96
C GLU A 140 17.65 3.18 -8.36
N LEU A 141 17.26 4.20 -7.58
CA LEU A 141 17.76 5.54 -7.85
C LEU A 141 19.19 5.62 -7.37
N THR A 142 20.10 5.87 -8.31
CA THR A 142 21.48 6.15 -7.95
C THR A 142 21.65 7.65 -7.92
N PRO A 143 22.37 8.16 -6.90
CA PRO A 143 22.67 9.59 -6.90
C PRO A 143 23.43 9.94 -8.18
N ALA A 144 23.12 11.07 -8.73
CA ALA A 144 23.90 11.56 -9.85
C ALA A 144 25.35 11.66 -9.37
N ALA A 145 26.21 11.04 -10.11
CA ALA A 145 27.60 10.99 -9.73
C ALA A 145 28.23 12.38 -9.75
#